data_91817ad2ac801d1134ccee6754fe2124
#
_entry.id   91817ad2ac801d1134ccee6754fe2124
#
_cell.length_a   1.000
_cell.length_b   1.000
_cell.length_c   1.000
_cell.angle_alpha   90.00
_cell.angle_beta   90.00
_cell.angle_gamma   90.00
#
_symmetry.space_group_name_H-M   'P 1'
#
loop_
_entity.id
_entity.type
_entity.pdbx_description
1 polymer ?
#
loop_
_entity_poly.entity_id
_entity_poly.type
_entity_poly.pdbx_seq_one_letter_code
_entity_poly.pdbx_strand_id
1 'polypeptide(L)'
;MPGGTPVKHKKKSKSVLKNIRQSERRAIVNRANRTRVRTIMKRLRAALAAGDAAAAQKLLGPTYAEIDRAIRKRALQENTANRYKSRLTLALNALSAVKKT
;
A
#
# COMPACT_ATOMS: atom_id res chain seq x y z
N MET A 1 -31.71 -24.40 21.61
CA MET A 1 -31.12 -23.90 21.12
C MET A 1 -30.36 -23.51 21.33
N PRO A 2 -30.28 -23.52 21.65
CA PRO A 2 -29.66 -22.71 21.67
C PRO A 2 -29.02 -22.36 20.79
N GLY A 3 -28.90 -22.23 20.96
CA GLY A 3 -28.11 -21.83 20.19
C GLY A 3 -28.40 -21.86 18.94
N GLY A 4 -29.36 -22.27 18.77
CA GLY A 4 -29.71 -22.29 17.51
C GLY A 4 -29.00 -21.64 16.56
N THR A 5 -28.33 -21.26 16.90
CA THR A 5 -27.51 -20.53 16.22
C THR A 5 -26.81 -21.20 15.11
N PRO A 6 -26.35 -22.39 15.15
CA PRO A 6 -25.64 -23.02 14.07
C PRO A 6 -26.47 -23.13 12.81
N VAL A 7 -27.71 -23.28 12.96
CA VAL A 7 -28.61 -23.39 11.82
C VAL A 7 -28.59 -22.12 10.99
N LYS A 8 -28.46 -21.00 11.62
CA LYS A 8 -28.42 -19.73 10.92
C LYS A 8 -27.27 -19.62 9.97
N HIS A 9 -26.19 -20.26 10.31
CA HIS A 9 -24.99 -20.21 9.44
C HIS A 9 -25.18 -21.00 8.17
N LYS A 10 -26.01 -22.04 8.21
CA LYS A 10 -26.26 -22.82 7.03
C LYS A 10 -27.18 -22.11 6.05
N LYS A 11 -27.96 -21.17 6.54
CA LYS A 11 -28.95 -20.49 5.74
C LYS A 11 -28.54 -19.09 5.32
N LYS A 12 -27.30 -18.90 5.06
CA LYS A 12 -26.85 -17.62 4.56
C LYS A 12 -27.53 -17.31 3.24
N SER A 13 -28.04 -16.11 3.11
CA SER A 13 -28.67 -15.66 1.90
C SER A 13 -27.66 -15.49 0.78
N LYS A 14 -28.15 -15.43 -0.46
CA LYS A 14 -27.29 -15.18 -1.60
C LYS A 14 -26.55 -13.85 -1.46
N SER A 15 -27.21 -12.84 -0.89
CA SER A 15 -26.57 -11.54 -0.64
C SER A 15 -25.38 -11.64 0.28
N VAL A 16 -25.52 -12.41 1.36
CA VAL A 16 -24.44 -12.59 2.32
C VAL A 16 -23.28 -13.33 1.69
N LEU A 17 -23.55 -14.39 0.93
CA LEU A 17 -22.52 -15.13 0.22
C LEU A 17 -21.80 -14.26 -0.80
N LYS A 18 -22.54 -13.43 -1.52
CA LYS A 18 -21.96 -12.49 -2.46
C LYS A 18 -21.05 -11.49 -1.77
N ASN A 19 -21.47 -10.98 -0.62
CA ASN A 19 -20.68 -10.03 0.16
C ASN A 19 -19.38 -10.67 0.66
N ILE A 20 -19.43 -11.92 1.08
CA ILE A 20 -18.25 -12.65 1.51
C ILE A 20 -17.26 -12.79 0.35
N ARG A 21 -17.74 -13.18 -0.82
CA ARG A 21 -16.89 -13.29 -2.02
C ARG A 21 -16.25 -11.98 -2.40
N GLN A 22 -17.02 -10.89 -2.34
CA GLN A 22 -16.50 -9.56 -2.64
C GLN A 22 -15.44 -9.14 -1.62
N SER A 23 -15.67 -9.43 -0.34
CA SER A 23 -14.70 -9.12 0.71
C SER A 23 -13.40 -9.88 0.51
N GLU A 24 -13.49 -11.15 0.13
CA GLU A 24 -12.32 -11.96 -0.16
C GLU A 24 -11.54 -11.42 -1.36
N ARG A 25 -12.24 -11.05 -2.43
CA ARG A 25 -11.62 -10.44 -3.61
C ARG A 25 -10.92 -9.14 -3.26
N ARG A 26 -11.59 -8.29 -2.46
CA ARG A 26 -10.99 -7.03 -2.03
C ARG A 26 -9.74 -7.25 -1.20
N ALA A 27 -9.78 -8.25 -0.31
CA ALA A 27 -8.62 -8.58 0.50
C ALA A 27 -7.43 -8.98 -0.35
N ILE A 28 -7.66 -9.81 -1.37
CA ILE A 28 -6.61 -10.24 -2.30
C ILE A 28 -6.05 -9.04 -3.07
N VAL A 29 -6.93 -8.21 -3.63
CA VAL A 29 -6.53 -7.04 -4.42
C VAL A 29 -5.78 -6.03 -3.54
N ASN A 30 -6.27 -5.78 -2.32
CA ASN A 30 -5.63 -4.85 -1.41
C ASN A 30 -4.25 -5.34 -0.97
N ARG A 31 -4.12 -6.66 -0.75
CA ARG A 31 -2.82 -7.25 -0.43
C ARG A 31 -1.84 -7.07 -1.59
N ALA A 32 -2.29 -7.30 -2.82
CA ALA A 32 -1.46 -7.12 -4.01
C ALA A 32 -1.02 -5.65 -4.14
N ASN A 33 -1.93 -4.72 -3.92
CA ASN A 33 -1.62 -3.29 -3.99
C ASN A 33 -0.62 -2.88 -2.91
N ARG A 34 -0.78 -3.38 -1.68
CA ARG A 34 0.18 -3.11 -0.61
C ARG A 34 1.56 -3.70 -0.92
N THR A 35 1.58 -4.89 -1.51
CA THR A 35 2.83 -5.52 -1.92
C THR A 35 3.56 -4.69 -2.97
N ARG A 36 2.83 -4.15 -3.94
CA ARG A 36 3.40 -3.25 -4.95
C ARG A 36 4.01 -2.01 -4.33
N VAL A 37 3.31 -1.39 -3.40
CA VAL A 37 3.83 -0.23 -2.68
C VAL A 37 5.11 -0.57 -1.94
N ARG A 38 5.10 -1.68 -1.20
CA ARG A 38 6.28 -2.11 -0.46
C ARG A 38 7.46 -2.39 -1.38
N THR A 39 7.21 -3.03 -2.50
CA THR A 39 8.26 -3.37 -3.45
C THR A 39 8.89 -2.12 -4.03
N ILE A 40 8.08 -1.16 -4.48
CA ILE A 40 8.62 0.05 -5.07
C ILE A 40 9.31 0.94 -4.03
N MET A 41 8.79 0.98 -2.81
CA MET A 41 9.44 1.68 -1.71
C MET A 41 10.79 1.08 -1.36
N LYS A 42 10.90 -0.25 -1.40
CA LYS A 42 12.17 -0.93 -1.19
C LYS A 42 13.21 -0.52 -2.23
N ARG A 43 12.79 -0.43 -3.49
CA ARG A 43 13.69 -0.01 -4.56
C ARG A 43 14.18 1.41 -4.36
N LEU A 44 13.27 2.29 -3.97
CA LEU A 44 13.62 3.68 -3.70
C LEU A 44 14.59 3.78 -2.51
N ARG A 45 14.31 3.05 -1.43
CA ARG A 45 15.17 3.03 -0.25
C ARG A 45 16.55 2.46 -0.57
N ALA A 46 16.62 1.45 -1.43
CA ALA A 46 17.89 0.89 -1.87
C ALA A 46 18.72 1.92 -2.62
N ALA A 47 18.08 2.70 -3.50
CA ALA A 47 18.76 3.77 -4.22
C ALA A 47 19.26 4.86 -3.26
N LEU A 48 18.44 5.22 -2.26
CA LEU A 48 18.83 6.18 -1.24
C LEU A 48 20.01 5.68 -0.40
N ALA A 49 19.97 4.41 -0.02
CA ALA A 49 21.04 3.81 0.78
C ALA A 49 22.36 3.72 -0.01
N ALA A 50 22.24 3.50 -1.32
CA ALA A 50 23.41 3.47 -2.20
C ALA A 50 23.97 4.86 -2.49
N GLY A 51 23.25 5.92 -2.09
CA GLY A 51 23.68 7.28 -2.36
C GLY A 51 23.43 7.73 -3.79
N ASP A 52 22.60 7.00 -4.54
CA ASP A 52 22.31 7.33 -5.93
C ASP A 52 21.09 8.25 -6.01
N ALA A 53 21.33 9.53 -5.92
CA ALA A 53 20.27 10.53 -5.96
C ALA A 53 19.53 10.54 -7.29
N ALA A 54 20.22 10.29 -8.40
CA ALA A 54 19.59 10.27 -9.72
C ALA A 54 18.59 9.11 -9.84
N ALA A 55 19.00 7.92 -9.42
CA ALA A 55 18.12 6.76 -9.43
C ALA A 55 16.94 6.93 -8.48
N ALA A 56 17.20 7.47 -7.29
CA ALA A 56 16.16 7.75 -6.31
C ALA A 56 15.13 8.74 -6.87
N GLN A 57 15.59 9.77 -7.53
CA GLN A 57 14.70 10.77 -8.11
C GLN A 57 13.84 10.19 -9.23
N LYS A 58 14.40 9.31 -10.05
CA LYS A 58 13.66 8.63 -11.10
C LYS A 58 12.57 7.73 -10.52
N LEU A 59 12.83 7.11 -9.38
CA LEU A 59 11.89 6.21 -8.73
C LEU A 59 10.80 6.94 -7.92
N LEU A 60 11.02 8.21 -7.61
CA LEU A 60 10.13 8.97 -6.74
C LEU A 60 8.72 9.11 -7.36
N GLY A 61 8.64 9.50 -8.64
CA GLY A 61 7.37 9.63 -9.33
C GLY A 61 6.57 8.34 -9.35
N PRO A 62 7.13 7.23 -9.85
CA PRO A 62 6.45 5.93 -9.81
C PRO A 62 6.05 5.49 -8.40
N THR A 63 6.89 5.75 -7.41
CA THR A 63 6.59 5.40 -6.02
C THR A 63 5.36 6.16 -5.53
N TYR A 64 5.30 7.46 -5.77
CA TYR A 64 4.16 8.28 -5.39
C TYR A 64 2.90 7.84 -6.13
N ALA A 65 3.01 7.49 -7.42
CA ALA A 65 1.89 7.00 -8.20
C ALA A 65 1.30 5.72 -7.62
N GLU A 66 2.15 4.79 -7.19
CA GLU A 66 1.69 3.55 -6.58
C GLU A 66 1.06 3.78 -5.21
N ILE A 67 1.62 4.70 -4.41
CA ILE A 67 1.04 5.07 -3.11
C ILE A 67 -0.34 5.69 -3.32
N ASP A 68 -0.48 6.61 -4.26
CA ASP A 68 -1.75 7.26 -4.55
C ASP A 68 -2.79 6.27 -5.06
N ARG A 69 -2.37 5.32 -5.89
CA ARG A 69 -3.24 4.26 -6.36
C ARG A 69 -3.74 3.41 -5.20
N ALA A 70 -2.87 3.09 -4.27
CA ALA A 70 -3.23 2.30 -3.09
C ALA A 70 -4.24 3.04 -2.21
N ILE A 71 -4.11 4.37 -2.08
CA ILE A 71 -5.09 5.19 -1.37
C ILE A 71 -6.44 5.11 -2.06
N ARG A 72 -6.48 5.32 -3.38
CA ARG A 72 -7.72 5.30 -4.15
C ARG A 72 -8.42 3.95 -4.06
N LYS A 73 -7.67 2.87 -3.98
CA LYS A 73 -8.20 1.52 -3.85
C LYS A 73 -8.42 1.11 -2.39
N ARG A 74 -8.23 2.02 -1.46
CA ARG A 74 -8.39 1.80 -0.02
C ARG A 74 -7.52 0.68 0.53
N ALA A 75 -6.45 0.35 -0.17
CA ALA A 75 -5.47 -0.61 0.31
C ALA A 75 -4.53 0.02 1.35
N LEU A 76 -4.44 1.33 1.35
CA LEU A 76 -3.57 2.09 2.23
C LEU A 76 -4.33 3.31 2.75
N GLN A 77 -4.21 3.58 4.05
CA GLN A 77 -4.82 4.76 4.64
C GLN A 77 -4.06 6.01 4.25
N GLU A 78 -4.78 7.11 4.07
CA GLU A 78 -4.20 8.37 3.64
C GLU A 78 -3.09 8.86 4.58
N ASN A 79 -3.30 8.76 5.88
CA ASN A 79 -2.30 9.20 6.86
C ASN A 79 -1.00 8.40 6.73
N THR A 80 -1.12 7.09 6.54
CA THR A 80 0.05 6.22 6.34
C THR A 80 0.77 6.59 5.04
N ALA A 81 0.01 6.82 3.98
CA ALA A 81 0.56 7.20 2.68
C ALA A 81 1.31 8.54 2.76
N ASN A 82 0.72 9.52 3.43
CA ASN A 82 1.35 10.82 3.59
C ASN A 82 2.64 10.72 4.40
N ARG A 83 2.66 9.86 5.41
CA ARG A 83 3.86 9.60 6.19
C ARG A 83 4.95 9.00 5.32
N TYR A 84 4.62 8.04 4.48
CA TYR A 84 5.59 7.43 3.57
C TYR A 84 6.16 8.46 2.60
N LYS A 85 5.30 9.27 1.97
CA LYS A 85 5.73 10.32 1.04
C LYS A 85 6.66 11.31 1.72
N SER A 86 6.29 11.74 2.92
CA SER A 86 7.09 12.71 3.67
C SER A 86 8.47 12.15 3.98
N ARG A 87 8.56 10.94 4.50
CA ARG A 87 9.83 10.31 4.84
C ARG A 87 10.72 10.12 3.63
N LEU A 88 10.14 9.66 2.52
CA LEU A 88 10.91 9.45 1.29
C LEU A 88 11.41 10.76 0.71
N THR A 89 10.58 11.79 0.72
CA THR A 89 10.97 13.12 0.23
C THR A 89 12.08 13.72 1.08
N LEU A 90 11.97 13.62 2.40
CA LEU A 90 13.00 14.12 3.30
C LEU A 90 14.33 13.39 3.09
N ALA A 91 14.28 12.07 2.93
CA ALA A 91 15.47 11.27 2.70
C ALA A 91 16.15 11.67 1.38
N LEU A 92 15.37 11.87 0.32
CA LEU A 92 15.89 12.28 -0.96
C LEU A 92 16.50 13.69 -0.90
N ASN A 93 15.82 14.61 -0.24
CA ASN A 93 16.31 15.98 -0.07
C ASN A 93 17.61 16.01 0.72
N ALA A 94 17.71 15.22 1.78
CA ALA A 94 18.92 15.10 2.57
C ALA A 94 20.09 14.58 1.72
N LEU A 95 19.84 13.57 0.91
CA LEU A 95 20.86 13.00 0.03
C LEU A 95 21.30 14.02 -1.02
N SER A 96 20.35 14.73 -1.62
CA SER A 96 20.65 15.77 -2.61
C SER A 96 21.46 16.92 -2.00
N ALA A 97 21.13 17.31 -0.79
CA ALA A 97 21.88 18.37 -0.08
C ALA A 97 23.31 17.96 0.19
N VAL A 98 23.53 16.70 0.61
CA VAL A 98 24.89 16.19 0.84
C VAL A 98 25.69 16.19 -0.46
N LYS A 99 25.09 15.82 -1.57
CA LYS A 99 25.78 15.76 -2.85
C LYS A 99 26.10 17.14 -3.41
N LYS A 100 25.35 18.16 -3.04
CA LYS A 100 25.61 19.53 -3.49
C LYS A 100 26.78 20.19 -2.76
N THR A 101 27.10 19.67 -1.61
CA THR A 101 28.26 20.17 -0.86
C THR A 101 29.50 19.38 -1.15
#